data_c096f9294a8ac5a49510139158126121
#
_entry.id   c096f9294a8ac5a49510139158126121
#
_cell.length_a   1.000
_cell.length_b   1.000
_cell.length_c   1.000
_cell.angle_alpha   90.00
_cell.angle_beta   90.00
_cell.angle_gamma   90.00
#
_symmetry.space_group_name_H-M   'P 1'
#
loop_
_entity.id
_entity.type
_entity.pdbx_description
1 polymer ?
#
loop_
_entity_poly.entity_id
_entity_poly.type
_entity_poly.pdbx_seq_one_letter_code
_entity_poly.pdbx_strand_id
1 'polypeptide(L)'
;MSESGNVIGFPTHEGVEVRHLRAFVAVAEELNFSRAAERLYLSQPALSRQIRTLERLVGCDLLHRTTHRVELTPAGDALLDRTRPVLVSLDEAIATAQSVGGELAARIMTIWAPMTALAETPMSLETTREVFEHVLAQTPIPPDISVRAVNAGGCSALSLGDDPAILYLHGGGYVLGSAYGYRPLAGALVSAAKTGALVPDYRLAPEHPFPAALDDACAAYRWLVDRRGDSRGVVLAGDSSGAALSLALLLRLKADHEPMPAGAVLLCPSLDLSGSMLTPSERPHLMDNIARVAAAYLAGHPIDDPLVSPLRGDLSGLPPLLVQCAVADRARPEADALTERAHEQGVDARLELYPGVVHVFQLFWSFLPEAADALAQAARFIDEVLAEDSATADSAG
;
A
#
# COMPACT_ATOMS: atom_id res chain seq x y z
N MET A 1 3.05 -34.17 38.45
CA MET A 1 4.01 -33.06 38.19
C MET A 1 3.34 -32.16 37.18
N SER A 2 2.77 -31.08 37.66
CA SER A 2 2.00 -30.13 36.86
C SER A 2 2.96 -29.04 36.34
N GLU A 3 3.13 -28.95 35.02
CA GLU A 3 3.81 -27.82 34.40
C GLU A 3 2.87 -26.62 34.43
N SER A 4 3.20 -25.69 35.31
CA SER A 4 2.59 -24.36 35.35
C SER A 4 3.09 -23.57 34.15
N GLY A 5 2.21 -23.33 33.17
CA GLY A 5 2.47 -22.41 32.04
C GLY A 5 2.82 -21.03 32.56
N ASN A 6 3.96 -20.53 32.11
CA ASN A 6 4.47 -19.22 32.43
C ASN A 6 3.59 -18.16 31.71
N VAL A 7 2.63 -17.60 32.43
CA VAL A 7 1.86 -16.41 31.95
C VAL A 7 2.83 -15.23 32.01
N ILE A 8 3.21 -14.71 30.86
CA ILE A 8 3.97 -13.47 30.75
C ILE A 8 3.10 -12.35 31.33
N GLY A 9 3.37 -11.99 32.58
CA GLY A 9 2.72 -10.87 33.25
C GLY A 9 3.20 -9.56 32.63
N PHE A 10 2.32 -8.87 31.95
CA PHE A 10 2.58 -7.48 31.56
C PHE A 10 2.64 -6.63 32.84
N PRO A 11 3.61 -5.68 32.98
CA PRO A 11 3.62 -4.74 34.08
C PRO A 11 2.31 -3.93 34.02
N THR A 12 1.43 -4.17 35.00
CA THR A 12 0.13 -3.51 35.09
C THR A 12 0.34 -2.11 35.69
N HIS A 13 0.20 -1.07 34.87
CA HIS A 13 -0.24 0.22 35.39
C HIS A 13 -1.74 0.08 35.68
N GLU A 14 -2.05 -0.48 36.87
CA GLU A 14 -3.42 -0.75 37.28
C GLU A 14 -4.25 0.53 37.17
N GLY A 15 -5.29 0.47 36.34
CA GLY A 15 -6.30 1.50 36.20
C GLY A 15 -6.21 2.43 34.98
N VAL A 16 -5.14 2.41 34.17
CA VAL A 16 -5.13 3.14 32.89
C VAL A 16 -5.93 2.36 31.85
N GLU A 17 -6.99 2.98 31.36
CA GLU A 17 -7.88 2.39 30.33
C GLU A 17 -7.74 3.12 29.01
N VAL A 18 -8.01 2.43 27.90
CA VAL A 18 -7.95 2.97 26.52
C VAL A 18 -8.76 4.26 26.38
N ARG A 19 -9.92 4.35 27.06
CA ARG A 19 -10.73 5.58 27.02
C ARG A 19 -10.00 6.79 27.61
N HIS A 20 -9.13 6.62 28.62
CA HIS A 20 -8.33 7.69 29.18
C HIS A 20 -7.28 8.20 28.17
N LEU A 21 -6.65 7.27 27.44
CA LEU A 21 -5.67 7.58 26.40
C LEU A 21 -6.31 8.28 25.21
N ARG A 22 -7.47 7.79 24.72
CA ARG A 22 -8.23 8.44 23.65
C ARG A 22 -8.68 9.86 24.07
N ALA A 23 -9.15 10.03 25.31
CA ALA A 23 -9.51 11.32 25.84
C ALA A 23 -8.33 12.29 25.83
N PHE A 24 -7.16 11.82 26.26
CA PHE A 24 -5.93 12.62 26.29
C PHE A 24 -5.49 13.01 24.88
N VAL A 25 -5.39 12.07 23.94
CA VAL A 25 -4.99 12.35 22.56
C VAL A 25 -5.94 13.37 21.92
N ALA A 26 -7.26 13.23 22.09
CA ALA A 26 -8.22 14.18 21.54
C ALA A 26 -8.02 15.60 22.10
N VAL A 27 -7.78 15.75 23.41
CA VAL A 27 -7.51 17.08 24.02
C VAL A 27 -6.16 17.64 23.56
N ALA A 28 -5.15 16.79 23.43
CA ALA A 28 -3.81 17.18 22.99
C ALA A 28 -3.80 17.68 21.53
N GLU A 29 -4.60 17.09 20.66
CA GLU A 29 -4.72 17.49 19.26
C GLU A 29 -5.60 18.72 19.07
N GLU A 30 -6.72 18.81 19.78
CA GLU A 30 -7.64 19.93 19.67
C GLU A 30 -7.18 21.18 20.47
N LEU A 31 -6.32 21.01 21.47
CA LEU A 31 -5.95 22.03 22.45
C LEU A 31 -7.18 22.79 23.01
N ASN A 32 -8.32 22.09 23.02
CA ASN A 32 -9.63 22.63 23.42
C ASN A 32 -10.54 21.51 23.92
N PHE A 33 -10.94 21.60 25.17
CA PHE A 33 -11.80 20.60 25.83
C PHE A 33 -13.19 20.46 25.21
N SER A 34 -13.77 21.55 24.71
CA SER A 34 -15.12 21.52 24.11
C SER A 34 -15.08 20.77 22.75
N ARG A 35 -14.13 21.13 21.86
CA ARG A 35 -13.96 20.46 20.58
C ARG A 35 -13.57 18.99 20.74
N ALA A 36 -12.66 18.69 21.69
CA ALA A 36 -12.30 17.31 21.98
C ALA A 36 -13.48 16.49 22.53
N ALA A 37 -14.35 17.10 23.33
CA ALA A 37 -15.55 16.45 23.85
C ALA A 37 -16.57 16.18 22.72
N GLU A 38 -16.79 17.13 21.82
CA GLU A 38 -17.62 16.97 20.63
C GLU A 38 -17.08 15.84 19.73
N ARG A 39 -15.79 15.83 19.44
CA ARG A 39 -15.12 14.79 18.66
C ARG A 39 -15.31 13.38 19.24
N LEU A 40 -15.34 13.26 20.57
CA LEU A 40 -15.51 11.99 21.28
C LEU A 40 -16.96 11.68 21.66
N TYR A 41 -17.91 12.51 21.26
CA TYR A 41 -19.33 12.39 21.65
C TYR A 41 -19.52 12.33 23.19
N LEU A 42 -18.72 13.11 23.93
CA LEU A 42 -18.76 13.21 25.39
C LEU A 42 -19.20 14.61 25.84
N SER A 43 -19.69 14.70 27.08
CA SER A 43 -19.81 16.00 27.71
C SER A 43 -18.43 16.49 28.19
N GLN A 44 -18.16 17.80 28.11
CA GLN A 44 -16.90 18.39 28.58
C GLN A 44 -16.55 18.02 30.05
N PRO A 45 -17.51 17.96 30.99
CA PRO A 45 -17.22 17.49 32.36
C PRO A 45 -16.79 16.03 32.42
N ALA A 46 -17.36 15.16 31.54
CA ALA A 46 -16.96 13.75 31.47
C ALA A 46 -15.53 13.61 30.94
N LEU A 47 -15.20 14.30 29.85
CA LEU A 47 -13.86 14.35 29.29
C LEU A 47 -12.85 14.87 30.33
N SER A 48 -13.15 15.97 31.01
CA SER A 48 -12.28 16.55 32.08
C SER A 48 -12.01 15.56 33.22
N ARG A 49 -13.01 14.73 33.58
CA ARG A 49 -12.82 13.66 34.58
C ARG A 49 -11.85 12.59 34.11
N GLN A 50 -11.99 12.15 32.85
CA GLN A 50 -11.10 11.15 32.28
C GLN A 50 -9.63 11.62 32.25
N ILE A 51 -9.39 12.87 31.88
CA ILE A 51 -8.05 13.44 31.88
C ILE A 51 -7.47 13.50 33.28
N ARG A 52 -8.23 14.01 34.29
CA ARG A 52 -7.76 14.06 35.69
C ARG A 52 -7.47 12.66 36.25
N THR A 53 -8.26 11.65 35.84
CA THR A 53 -8.00 10.27 36.23
C THR A 53 -6.68 9.79 35.64
N LEU A 54 -6.41 10.07 34.33
CA LEU A 54 -5.16 9.71 33.69
C LEU A 54 -3.97 10.39 34.39
N GLU A 55 -4.02 11.72 34.61
CA GLU A 55 -2.96 12.49 35.27
C GLU A 55 -2.64 11.94 36.67
N ARG A 56 -3.69 11.57 37.43
CA ARG A 56 -3.52 10.92 38.76
C ARG A 56 -2.86 9.54 38.63
N LEU A 57 -3.22 8.73 37.62
CA LEU A 57 -2.67 7.38 37.43
C LEU A 57 -1.21 7.42 36.93
N VAL A 58 -0.90 8.42 36.10
CA VAL A 58 0.47 8.65 35.61
C VAL A 58 1.34 9.36 36.66
N GLY A 59 0.72 10.06 37.61
CA GLY A 59 1.41 10.72 38.70
C GLY A 59 1.99 12.10 38.36
N CYS A 60 1.60 12.69 37.23
CA CYS A 60 2.01 14.03 36.82
C CYS A 60 0.94 14.72 35.97
N ASP A 61 1.00 16.07 35.90
CA ASP A 61 0.17 16.83 34.98
C ASP A 61 0.64 16.62 33.52
N LEU A 62 -0.31 16.32 32.64
CA LEU A 62 -0.07 16.15 31.21
C LEU A 62 -0.44 17.42 30.43
N LEU A 63 -1.30 18.25 31.00
CA LEU A 63 -1.81 19.47 30.38
C LEU A 63 -1.68 20.69 31.33
N HIS A 64 -1.14 21.78 30.80
CA HIS A 64 -1.27 23.09 31.40
C HIS A 64 -2.61 23.69 31.01
N ARG A 65 -3.42 24.09 32.01
CA ARG A 65 -4.77 24.62 31.83
C ARG A 65 -4.87 26.01 32.46
N THR A 66 -5.23 26.96 31.62
CA THR A 66 -5.70 28.26 32.07
C THR A 66 -7.14 28.46 31.61
N THR A 67 -7.80 29.53 32.04
CA THR A 67 -9.16 29.88 31.60
C THR A 67 -9.26 30.15 30.11
N HIS A 68 -8.13 30.33 29.41
CA HIS A 68 -8.08 30.70 27.98
C HIS A 68 -7.21 29.80 27.12
N ARG A 69 -6.42 28.87 27.68
CA ARG A 69 -5.45 28.08 26.92
C ARG A 69 -5.23 26.71 27.53
N VAL A 70 -5.09 25.73 26.64
CA VAL A 70 -4.66 24.35 26.94
C VAL A 70 -3.37 24.13 26.21
N GLU A 71 -2.34 23.64 26.90
CA GLU A 71 -1.02 23.33 26.35
C GLU A 71 -0.55 21.99 26.92
N LEU A 72 0.28 21.28 26.17
CA LEU A 72 0.94 20.07 26.67
C LEU A 72 2.06 20.43 27.64
N THR A 73 2.26 19.59 28.66
CA THR A 73 3.49 19.56 29.44
C THR A 73 4.54 18.73 28.70
N PRO A 74 5.85 18.79 29.03
CA PRO A 74 6.83 17.86 28.50
C PRO A 74 6.47 16.39 28.73
N ALA A 75 5.80 16.07 29.84
CA ALA A 75 5.29 14.71 30.10
C ALA A 75 4.09 14.39 29.18
N GLY A 76 3.24 15.39 28.88
CA GLY A 76 2.15 15.26 27.93
C GLY A 76 2.65 15.00 26.52
N ASP A 77 3.65 15.75 26.05
CA ASP A 77 4.26 15.52 24.73
C ASP A 77 4.83 14.10 24.64
N ALA A 78 5.63 13.69 25.62
CA ALA A 78 6.22 12.34 25.64
C ALA A 78 5.15 11.23 25.66
N LEU A 79 4.04 11.43 26.38
CA LEU A 79 2.93 10.47 26.42
C LEU A 79 2.19 10.46 25.08
N LEU A 80 1.97 11.61 24.45
CA LEU A 80 1.26 11.74 23.17
C LEU A 80 1.98 10.96 22.06
N ASP A 81 3.30 11.16 21.94
CA ASP A 81 4.15 10.51 20.95
C ASP A 81 4.09 8.97 21.04
N ARG A 82 4.01 8.45 22.28
CA ARG A 82 3.93 7.00 22.51
C ARG A 82 2.51 6.43 22.44
N THR A 83 1.52 7.24 22.74
CA THR A 83 0.12 6.80 22.81
C THR A 83 -0.53 6.73 21.42
N ARG A 84 -0.22 7.66 20.52
CA ARG A 84 -0.77 7.65 19.17
C ARG A 84 -0.55 6.31 18.44
N PRO A 85 0.69 5.81 18.30
CA PRO A 85 0.92 4.54 17.63
C PRO A 85 0.18 3.37 18.31
N VAL A 86 0.10 3.37 19.63
CA VAL A 86 -0.59 2.31 20.40
C VAL A 86 -2.10 2.30 20.09
N LEU A 87 -2.74 3.48 20.06
CA LEU A 87 -4.17 3.57 19.75
C LEU A 87 -4.46 3.18 18.31
N VAL A 88 -3.62 3.60 17.36
CA VAL A 88 -3.70 3.16 15.97
C VAL A 88 -3.61 1.64 15.89
N SER A 89 -2.57 1.04 16.48
CA SER A 89 -2.38 -0.42 16.48
C SER A 89 -3.54 -1.19 17.13
N LEU A 90 -4.16 -0.63 18.18
CA LEU A 90 -5.34 -1.22 18.81
C LEU A 90 -6.56 -1.20 17.88
N ASP A 91 -6.82 -0.05 17.24
CA ASP A 91 -7.95 0.08 16.32
C ASP A 91 -7.76 -0.83 15.09
N GLU A 92 -6.53 -0.95 14.61
CA GLU A 92 -6.11 -1.88 13.57
C GLU A 92 -6.35 -3.35 13.96
N ALA A 93 -5.97 -3.74 15.18
CA ALA A 93 -6.18 -5.09 15.68
C ALA A 93 -7.68 -5.45 15.78
N ILE A 94 -8.51 -4.50 16.23
CA ILE A 94 -9.96 -4.67 16.30
C ILE A 94 -10.55 -4.79 14.89
N ALA A 95 -10.16 -3.90 13.97
CA ALA A 95 -10.63 -3.93 12.59
C ALA A 95 -10.20 -5.24 11.88
N THR A 96 -8.98 -5.71 12.12
CA THR A 96 -8.48 -6.99 11.61
C THR A 96 -9.33 -8.15 12.13
N ALA A 97 -9.63 -8.17 13.43
CA ALA A 97 -10.48 -9.21 14.02
C ALA A 97 -11.92 -9.19 13.45
N GLN A 98 -12.47 -8.00 13.23
CA GLN A 98 -13.79 -7.82 12.62
C GLN A 98 -13.78 -8.26 11.14
N SER A 99 -12.73 -7.93 10.39
CA SER A 99 -12.57 -8.35 8.98
C SER A 99 -12.40 -9.86 8.85
N VAL A 100 -11.65 -10.50 9.75
CA VAL A 100 -11.44 -11.95 9.75
C VAL A 100 -12.71 -12.72 10.17
N GLY A 101 -13.52 -12.14 11.05
CA GLY A 101 -14.75 -12.78 11.58
C GLY A 101 -16.01 -12.58 10.75
N GLY A 102 -15.96 -11.78 9.66
CA GLY A 102 -17.16 -11.34 8.94
C GLY A 102 -17.44 -12.07 7.62
N GLU A 103 -18.63 -11.80 7.08
CA GLU A 103 -19.11 -12.33 5.79
C GLU A 103 -18.19 -11.90 4.63
N LEU A 104 -17.60 -10.70 4.70
CA LEU A 104 -16.64 -10.19 3.73
C LEU A 104 -15.36 -11.03 3.69
N ALA A 105 -14.82 -11.41 4.85
CA ALA A 105 -13.66 -12.29 4.93
C ALA A 105 -13.95 -13.67 4.33
N ALA A 106 -15.13 -14.25 4.62
CA ALA A 106 -15.56 -15.52 4.03
C ALA A 106 -15.66 -15.42 2.50
N ARG A 107 -16.17 -14.32 1.97
CA ARG A 107 -16.25 -14.07 0.52
C ARG A 107 -14.86 -13.96 -0.12
N ILE A 108 -13.94 -13.21 0.49
CA ILE A 108 -12.55 -13.10 0.04
C ILE A 108 -11.88 -14.48 0.03
N MET A 109 -12.01 -15.23 1.13
CA MET A 109 -11.44 -16.58 1.24
C MET A 109 -12.01 -17.53 0.18
N THR A 110 -13.30 -17.42 -0.15
CA THR A 110 -13.93 -18.21 -1.21
C THR A 110 -13.32 -17.88 -2.59
N ILE A 111 -13.12 -16.60 -2.89
CA ILE A 111 -12.50 -16.16 -4.14
C ILE A 111 -11.05 -16.65 -4.25
N TRP A 112 -10.28 -16.58 -3.14
CA TRP A 112 -8.89 -17.01 -3.08
C TRP A 112 -8.69 -18.51 -2.88
N ALA A 113 -9.74 -19.28 -2.57
CA ALA A 113 -9.64 -20.73 -2.32
C ALA A 113 -8.89 -21.50 -3.42
N PRO A 114 -9.10 -21.23 -4.73
CA PRO A 114 -8.35 -21.91 -5.78
C PRO A 114 -6.84 -21.68 -5.68
N MET A 115 -6.40 -20.46 -5.34
CA MET A 115 -4.97 -20.13 -5.17
C MET A 115 -4.38 -20.78 -3.91
N THR A 116 -5.15 -20.90 -2.84
CA THR A 116 -4.73 -21.59 -1.61
C THR A 116 -4.54 -23.08 -1.88
N ALA A 117 -5.46 -23.71 -2.62
CA ALA A 117 -5.36 -25.12 -3.00
C ALA A 117 -4.10 -25.42 -3.85
N LEU A 118 -3.67 -24.48 -4.69
CA LEU A 118 -2.43 -24.60 -5.46
C LEU A 118 -1.17 -24.61 -4.59
N ALA A 119 -1.20 -23.97 -3.45
CA ALA A 119 -0.08 -23.99 -2.50
C ALA A 119 0.11 -25.38 -1.84
N GLU A 120 -0.97 -26.15 -1.71
CA GLU A 120 -0.96 -27.48 -1.10
C GLU A 120 -0.66 -28.61 -2.13
N THR A 121 -0.94 -28.36 -3.41
CA THR A 121 -0.74 -29.37 -4.47
C THR A 121 0.10 -28.76 -5.60
N PRO A 122 1.35 -29.19 -5.81
CA PRO A 122 2.18 -28.67 -6.91
C PRO A 122 1.51 -28.91 -8.26
N MET A 123 1.24 -27.83 -8.99
CA MET A 123 0.68 -27.85 -10.32
C MET A 123 1.67 -27.23 -11.32
N SER A 124 1.40 -27.42 -12.62
CA SER A 124 2.18 -26.75 -13.66
C SER A 124 2.02 -25.23 -13.57
N LEU A 125 3.00 -24.49 -14.06
CA LEU A 125 2.91 -23.03 -14.13
C LEU A 125 1.73 -22.59 -15.01
N GLU A 126 1.46 -23.29 -16.10
CA GLU A 126 0.32 -23.05 -16.99
C GLU A 126 -1.01 -23.13 -16.23
N THR A 127 -1.24 -24.21 -15.49
CA THR A 127 -2.44 -24.37 -14.65
C THR A 127 -2.51 -23.27 -13.58
N THR A 128 -1.38 -22.89 -12.98
CA THR A 128 -1.33 -21.82 -11.99
C THR A 128 -1.75 -20.48 -12.61
N ARG A 129 -1.29 -20.18 -13.82
CA ARG A 129 -1.71 -18.98 -14.59
C ARG A 129 -3.21 -19.00 -14.88
N GLU A 130 -3.75 -20.10 -15.36
CA GLU A 130 -5.18 -20.25 -15.64
C GLU A 130 -6.04 -20.02 -14.39
N VAL A 131 -5.65 -20.62 -13.26
CA VAL A 131 -6.37 -20.45 -11.99
C VAL A 131 -6.27 -19.00 -11.52
N PHE A 132 -5.12 -18.36 -11.64
CA PHE A 132 -4.94 -16.96 -11.24
C PHE A 132 -5.82 -16.02 -12.09
N GLU A 133 -5.82 -16.20 -13.41
CA GLU A 133 -6.71 -15.45 -14.32
C GLU A 133 -8.19 -15.67 -13.97
N HIS A 134 -8.58 -16.90 -13.62
CA HIS A 134 -9.95 -17.20 -13.21
C HIS A 134 -10.32 -16.46 -11.89
N VAL A 135 -9.40 -16.39 -10.95
CA VAL A 135 -9.60 -15.65 -9.68
C VAL A 135 -9.79 -14.16 -9.95
N LEU A 136 -8.93 -13.57 -10.79
CA LEU A 136 -9.03 -12.16 -11.16
C LEU A 136 -10.35 -11.84 -11.88
N ALA A 137 -10.81 -12.75 -12.75
CA ALA A 137 -12.04 -12.59 -13.53
C ALA A 137 -13.33 -12.63 -12.66
N GLN A 138 -13.27 -13.01 -11.39
CA GLN A 138 -14.43 -12.99 -10.49
C GLN A 138 -14.82 -11.57 -10.04
N THR A 139 -13.91 -10.60 -10.20
CA THR A 139 -14.20 -9.19 -9.93
C THR A 139 -14.76 -8.51 -11.19
N PRO A 140 -15.84 -7.73 -11.10
CA PRO A 140 -16.41 -7.07 -12.28
C PRO A 140 -15.49 -5.97 -12.81
N ILE A 141 -15.57 -5.68 -14.11
CA ILE A 141 -15.02 -4.47 -14.70
C ILE A 141 -16.07 -3.36 -14.54
N PRO A 142 -15.69 -2.13 -14.14
CA PRO A 142 -16.64 -1.03 -14.13
C PRO A 142 -17.29 -0.83 -15.51
N PRO A 143 -18.63 -0.65 -15.58
CA PRO A 143 -19.35 -0.69 -16.85
C PRO A 143 -19.07 0.50 -17.79
N ASP A 144 -18.54 1.58 -17.24
CA ASP A 144 -18.20 2.84 -17.93
C ASP A 144 -16.80 2.82 -18.56
N ILE A 145 -16.01 1.76 -18.36
CA ILE A 145 -14.63 1.68 -18.82
C ILE A 145 -14.54 1.01 -20.19
N SER A 146 -14.13 1.77 -21.20
CA SER A 146 -13.76 1.24 -22.51
C SER A 146 -12.43 0.47 -22.43
N VAL A 147 -12.33 -0.63 -23.18
CA VAL A 147 -11.11 -1.46 -23.25
C VAL A 147 -10.67 -1.59 -24.71
N ARG A 148 -9.45 -1.19 -25.01
CA ARG A 148 -8.87 -1.25 -26.37
C ARG A 148 -7.49 -1.90 -26.33
N ALA A 149 -7.24 -2.85 -27.24
CA ALA A 149 -5.91 -3.39 -27.42
C ALA A 149 -5.03 -2.39 -28.18
N VAL A 150 -3.81 -2.20 -27.70
CA VAL A 150 -2.81 -1.31 -28.30
C VAL A 150 -1.43 -2.00 -28.31
N ASN A 151 -0.52 -1.51 -29.16
CA ASN A 151 0.90 -1.86 -29.08
C ASN A 151 1.65 -0.66 -28.50
N ALA A 152 2.20 -0.84 -27.33
CA ALA A 152 2.90 0.21 -26.58
C ALA A 152 4.42 0.00 -26.68
N GLY A 153 5.02 0.57 -27.72
CA GLY A 153 6.49 0.49 -27.90
C GLY A 153 7.01 -0.93 -28.19
N GLY A 154 6.18 -1.79 -28.80
CA GLY A 154 6.50 -3.20 -29.05
C GLY A 154 5.90 -4.18 -28.07
N CYS A 155 5.45 -3.71 -26.90
CA CYS A 155 4.73 -4.49 -25.91
C CYS A 155 3.22 -4.46 -26.19
N SER A 156 2.56 -5.61 -26.18
CA SER A 156 1.09 -5.68 -26.20
C SER A 156 0.54 -5.06 -24.93
N ALA A 157 -0.54 -4.28 -25.05
CA ALA A 157 -1.12 -3.61 -23.88
C ALA A 157 -2.64 -3.41 -24.05
N LEU A 158 -3.33 -3.15 -22.97
CA LEU A 158 -4.69 -2.66 -22.96
C LEU A 158 -4.71 -1.18 -22.55
N SER A 159 -5.45 -0.37 -23.31
CA SER A 159 -5.83 0.98 -22.91
C SER A 159 -7.22 0.91 -22.30
N LEU A 160 -7.34 1.30 -21.06
CA LEU A 160 -8.58 1.36 -20.30
C LEU A 160 -9.02 2.82 -20.17
N GLY A 161 -10.29 3.09 -20.46
CA GLY A 161 -10.79 4.46 -20.52
C GLY A 161 -10.21 5.27 -21.67
N ASP A 162 -10.41 6.58 -21.60
CA ASP A 162 -9.91 7.53 -22.58
C ASP A 162 -8.70 8.28 -22.06
N ASP A 163 -7.84 8.75 -22.95
CA ASP A 163 -6.67 9.59 -22.67
C ASP A 163 -5.80 9.07 -21.51
N PRO A 164 -5.10 7.93 -21.66
CA PRO A 164 -4.38 7.29 -20.56
C PRO A 164 -3.28 8.19 -20.00
N ALA A 165 -3.35 8.47 -18.69
CA ALA A 165 -2.32 9.12 -17.90
C ALA A 165 -1.69 8.18 -16.87
N ILE A 166 -2.26 7.00 -16.64
CA ILE A 166 -1.75 6.01 -15.70
C ILE A 166 -1.05 4.90 -16.50
N LEU A 167 0.19 4.57 -16.15
CA LEU A 167 0.84 3.32 -16.54
C LEU A 167 0.66 2.33 -15.38
N TYR A 168 -0.22 1.34 -15.57
CA TYR A 168 -0.50 0.32 -14.55
C TYR A 168 0.29 -0.95 -14.81
N LEU A 169 1.22 -1.30 -13.92
CA LEU A 169 2.03 -2.51 -13.96
C LEU A 169 1.42 -3.54 -12.99
N HIS A 170 0.94 -4.65 -13.54
CA HIS A 170 0.21 -5.63 -12.75
C HIS A 170 1.10 -6.47 -11.84
N GLY A 171 0.52 -7.02 -10.76
CA GLY A 171 1.15 -7.99 -9.88
C GLY A 171 1.20 -9.40 -10.47
N GLY A 172 1.62 -10.36 -9.63
CA GLY A 172 1.72 -11.78 -10.01
C GLY A 172 3.13 -12.35 -9.92
N GLY A 173 4.03 -11.68 -9.20
CA GLY A 173 5.39 -12.17 -8.96
C GLY A 173 6.24 -12.30 -10.21
N TYR A 174 5.97 -11.53 -11.24
CA TYR A 174 6.64 -11.59 -12.55
C TYR A 174 6.43 -12.90 -13.33
N VAL A 175 5.63 -13.84 -12.80
CA VAL A 175 5.37 -15.16 -13.39
C VAL A 175 3.90 -15.40 -13.73
N LEU A 176 2.99 -14.62 -13.13
CA LEU A 176 1.53 -14.69 -13.26
C LEU A 176 0.95 -13.34 -13.67
N GLY A 177 -0.33 -13.35 -14.06
CA GLY A 177 -1.09 -12.16 -14.39
C GLY A 177 -1.00 -11.77 -15.86
N SER A 178 -1.89 -10.88 -16.25
CA SER A 178 -1.98 -10.32 -17.58
C SER A 178 -2.71 -8.98 -17.55
N ALA A 179 -2.54 -8.17 -18.59
CA ALA A 179 -3.35 -6.97 -18.77
C ALA A 179 -4.85 -7.30 -18.80
N TYR A 180 -5.21 -8.48 -19.33
CA TYR A 180 -6.60 -8.94 -19.38
C TYR A 180 -7.16 -9.25 -17.99
N GLY A 181 -6.42 -9.99 -17.16
CA GLY A 181 -6.84 -10.34 -15.80
C GLY A 181 -6.98 -9.12 -14.87
N TYR A 182 -6.11 -8.14 -15.06
CA TYR A 182 -6.07 -6.95 -14.21
C TYR A 182 -7.02 -5.81 -14.62
N ARG A 183 -7.81 -5.98 -15.70
CA ARG A 183 -8.84 -5.00 -16.11
C ARG A 183 -9.80 -4.58 -14.98
N PRO A 184 -10.26 -5.47 -14.08
CA PRO A 184 -11.12 -5.07 -12.99
C PRO A 184 -10.48 -4.07 -12.04
N LEU A 185 -9.26 -4.33 -11.59
CA LEU A 185 -8.57 -3.46 -10.63
C LEU A 185 -8.09 -2.16 -11.29
N ALA A 186 -7.40 -2.25 -12.42
CA ALA A 186 -6.96 -1.07 -13.17
C ALA A 186 -8.15 -0.23 -13.65
N GLY A 187 -9.24 -0.87 -14.09
CA GLY A 187 -10.48 -0.20 -14.47
C GLY A 187 -11.15 0.53 -13.30
N ALA A 188 -11.12 -0.05 -12.10
CA ALA A 188 -11.65 0.60 -10.91
C ALA A 188 -10.83 1.86 -10.54
N LEU A 189 -9.49 1.79 -10.67
CA LEU A 189 -8.63 2.98 -10.47
C LEU A 189 -8.92 4.05 -11.53
N VAL A 190 -9.07 3.65 -12.81
CA VAL A 190 -9.45 4.54 -13.92
C VAL A 190 -10.79 5.24 -13.65
N SER A 191 -11.80 4.48 -13.23
CA SER A 191 -13.12 5.03 -12.89
C SER A 191 -13.05 6.02 -11.72
N ALA A 192 -12.25 5.73 -10.71
CA ALA A 192 -12.06 6.62 -9.56
C ALA A 192 -11.28 7.90 -9.94
N ALA A 193 -10.19 7.77 -10.69
CA ALA A 193 -9.31 8.87 -11.09
C ALA A 193 -9.85 9.66 -12.31
N LYS A 194 -10.90 9.17 -12.98
CA LYS A 194 -11.48 9.80 -14.19
C LYS A 194 -10.46 10.07 -15.29
N THR A 195 -9.44 9.26 -15.38
CA THR A 195 -8.41 9.29 -16.42
C THR A 195 -8.11 7.86 -16.88
N GLY A 196 -7.62 7.68 -18.12
CA GLY A 196 -7.34 6.35 -18.64
C GLY A 196 -6.05 5.74 -18.07
N ALA A 197 -5.93 4.42 -18.24
CA ALA A 197 -4.71 3.68 -17.95
C ALA A 197 -4.22 2.87 -19.14
N LEU A 198 -2.91 2.77 -19.28
CA LEU A 198 -2.22 1.80 -20.11
C LEU A 198 -1.78 0.64 -19.22
N VAL A 199 -2.20 -0.58 -19.55
CA VAL A 199 -1.83 -1.81 -18.85
C VAL A 199 -1.04 -2.69 -19.80
N PRO A 200 0.30 -2.72 -19.73
CA PRO A 200 1.12 -3.55 -20.58
C PRO A 200 1.04 -5.03 -20.18
N ASP A 201 1.03 -5.88 -21.18
CA ASP A 201 1.16 -7.35 -21.07
C ASP A 201 2.66 -7.68 -21.13
N TYR A 202 3.40 -7.22 -20.14
CA TYR A 202 4.85 -7.37 -20.10
C TYR A 202 5.25 -8.85 -20.03
N ARG A 203 6.40 -9.20 -20.61
CA ARG A 203 6.92 -10.57 -20.68
C ARG A 203 7.19 -11.15 -19.30
N LEU A 204 6.71 -12.37 -19.08
CA LEU A 204 6.77 -13.06 -17.80
C LEU A 204 7.91 -14.10 -17.77
N ALA A 205 8.44 -14.32 -16.59
CA ALA A 205 9.34 -15.42 -16.27
C ALA A 205 8.54 -16.74 -16.08
N PRO A 206 9.15 -17.90 -16.26
CA PRO A 206 10.56 -18.13 -16.59
C PRO A 206 10.89 -18.01 -18.08
N GLU A 207 9.89 -17.85 -18.96
CA GLU A 207 10.10 -17.76 -20.41
C GLU A 207 10.94 -16.54 -20.78
N HIS A 208 10.75 -15.45 -20.04
CA HIS A 208 11.45 -14.18 -20.19
C HIS A 208 11.88 -13.63 -18.81
N PRO A 209 13.02 -14.09 -18.30
CA PRO A 209 13.50 -13.64 -17.00
C PRO A 209 13.94 -12.15 -17.02
N PHE A 210 14.36 -11.63 -15.89
CA PHE A 210 14.95 -10.29 -15.78
C PHE A 210 16.05 -10.10 -16.85
N PRO A 211 16.07 -8.94 -17.54
CA PRO A 211 15.30 -7.73 -17.30
C PRO A 211 14.04 -7.56 -18.17
N ALA A 212 13.52 -8.62 -18.82
CA ALA A 212 12.50 -8.52 -19.87
C ALA A 212 11.24 -7.73 -19.45
N ALA A 213 10.71 -7.96 -18.24
CA ALA A 213 9.55 -7.23 -17.73
C ALA A 213 9.86 -5.72 -17.54
N LEU A 214 11.06 -5.39 -17.06
CA LEU A 214 11.49 -4.00 -16.89
C LEU A 214 11.70 -3.30 -18.24
N ASP A 215 12.28 -3.99 -19.20
CA ASP A 215 12.46 -3.44 -20.55
C ASP A 215 11.13 -3.14 -21.22
N ASP A 216 10.14 -4.02 -21.07
CA ASP A 216 8.77 -3.81 -21.58
C ASP A 216 8.07 -2.66 -20.84
N ALA A 217 8.23 -2.54 -19.53
CA ALA A 217 7.71 -1.42 -18.73
C ALA A 217 8.32 -0.08 -19.18
N CYS A 218 9.65 -0.05 -19.43
CA CYS A 218 10.34 1.13 -19.98
C CYS A 218 9.80 1.50 -21.37
N ALA A 219 9.61 0.51 -22.24
CA ALA A 219 9.08 0.75 -23.58
C ALA A 219 7.65 1.30 -23.55
N ALA A 220 6.79 0.72 -22.69
CA ALA A 220 5.42 1.19 -22.50
C ALA A 220 5.38 2.60 -21.88
N TYR A 221 6.26 2.91 -20.93
CA TYR A 221 6.38 4.24 -20.35
C TYR A 221 6.76 5.29 -21.41
N ARG A 222 7.82 5.05 -22.16
CA ARG A 222 8.27 5.97 -23.22
C ARG A 222 7.19 6.19 -24.27
N TRP A 223 6.50 5.12 -24.69
CA TRP A 223 5.38 5.21 -25.61
C TRP A 223 4.24 6.07 -25.06
N LEU A 224 3.93 5.93 -23.77
CA LEU A 224 2.89 6.73 -23.12
C LEU A 224 3.29 8.21 -23.00
N VAL A 225 4.55 8.49 -22.63
CA VAL A 225 5.11 9.84 -22.56
C VAL A 225 5.07 10.52 -23.94
N ASP A 226 5.52 9.83 -25.00
CA ASP A 226 5.47 10.35 -26.37
C ASP A 226 4.03 10.71 -26.78
N ARG A 227 3.06 9.91 -26.39
CA ARG A 227 1.65 10.14 -26.69
C ARG A 227 1.05 11.29 -25.89
N ARG A 228 1.47 11.46 -24.64
CA ARG A 228 1.06 12.58 -23.77
C ARG A 228 1.78 13.88 -24.11
N GLY A 229 2.95 13.79 -24.70
CA GLY A 229 3.83 14.93 -24.97
C GLY A 229 4.63 15.42 -23.77
N ASP A 230 4.37 14.88 -22.57
CA ASP A 230 5.05 15.23 -21.32
C ASP A 230 5.05 14.05 -20.35
N SER A 231 6.20 13.78 -19.76
CA SER A 231 6.39 12.74 -18.73
C SER A 231 5.62 13.05 -17.43
N ARG A 232 5.47 14.33 -17.14
CA ARG A 232 4.76 14.85 -15.97
C ARG A 232 3.22 14.68 -16.09
N GLY A 233 2.73 14.42 -17.29
CA GLY A 233 1.36 13.99 -17.53
C GLY A 233 1.14 12.47 -17.31
N VAL A 234 2.11 11.75 -16.74
CA VAL A 234 2.06 10.31 -16.51
C VAL A 234 2.27 9.99 -15.03
N VAL A 235 1.46 9.08 -14.48
CA VAL A 235 1.61 8.50 -13.14
C VAL A 235 1.81 7.00 -13.27
N LEU A 236 2.76 6.43 -12.55
CA LEU A 236 2.90 4.98 -12.44
C LEU A 236 1.91 4.45 -11.40
N ALA A 237 1.36 3.28 -11.64
CA ALA A 237 0.62 2.53 -10.62
C ALA A 237 0.95 1.04 -10.75
N GLY A 238 0.90 0.32 -9.64
CA GLY A 238 1.09 -1.13 -9.68
C GLY A 238 0.84 -1.77 -8.32
N ASP A 239 0.65 -3.08 -8.35
CA ASP A 239 0.39 -3.87 -7.15
C ASP A 239 1.44 -4.97 -6.96
N SER A 240 1.77 -5.31 -5.72
CA SER A 240 2.69 -6.41 -5.39
C SER A 240 4.02 -6.30 -6.15
N SER A 241 4.37 -7.28 -6.99
CA SER A 241 5.54 -7.23 -7.88
C SER A 241 5.44 -6.14 -8.96
N GLY A 242 4.24 -5.76 -9.37
CA GLY A 242 4.02 -4.63 -10.29
C GLY A 242 4.34 -3.29 -9.65
N ALA A 243 4.10 -3.15 -8.34
CA ALA A 243 4.57 -1.99 -7.57
C ALA A 243 6.10 -1.96 -7.47
N ALA A 244 6.73 -3.13 -7.28
CA ALA A 244 8.19 -3.24 -7.32
C ALA A 244 8.73 -2.90 -8.72
N LEU A 245 8.07 -3.37 -9.78
CA LEU A 245 8.42 -3.04 -11.16
C LEU A 245 8.28 -1.53 -11.45
N SER A 246 7.27 -0.88 -10.86
CA SER A 246 7.10 0.58 -10.95
C SER A 246 8.26 1.32 -10.27
N LEU A 247 8.67 0.88 -9.09
CA LEU A 247 9.82 1.47 -8.40
C LEU A 247 11.15 1.17 -9.13
N ALA A 248 11.32 -0.05 -9.68
CA ALA A 248 12.47 -0.40 -10.51
C ALA A 248 12.52 0.45 -11.79
N LEU A 249 11.38 0.71 -12.42
CA LEU A 249 11.28 1.62 -13.56
C LEU A 249 11.74 3.04 -13.18
N LEU A 250 11.32 3.59 -12.04
CA LEU A 250 11.80 4.90 -11.56
C LEU A 250 13.31 4.91 -11.36
N LEU A 251 13.88 3.88 -10.74
CA LEU A 251 15.33 3.75 -10.56
C LEU A 251 16.08 3.67 -11.90
N ARG A 252 15.51 2.97 -12.87
CA ARG A 252 16.06 2.84 -14.23
C ARG A 252 16.02 4.18 -14.96
N LEU A 253 14.90 4.89 -14.94
CA LEU A 253 14.78 6.22 -15.53
C LEU A 253 15.77 7.20 -14.92
N LYS A 254 15.95 7.15 -13.58
CA LYS A 254 16.96 7.96 -12.89
C LYS A 254 18.38 7.65 -13.36
N ALA A 255 18.74 6.38 -13.45
CA ALA A 255 20.05 5.95 -13.90
C ALA A 255 20.34 6.34 -15.35
N ASP A 256 19.32 6.28 -16.21
CA ASP A 256 19.41 6.63 -17.63
C ASP A 256 19.23 8.14 -17.88
N HIS A 257 19.02 8.95 -16.83
CA HIS A 257 18.74 10.41 -16.90
C HIS A 257 17.50 10.74 -17.77
N GLU A 258 16.51 9.86 -17.78
CA GLU A 258 15.26 10.06 -18.49
C GLU A 258 14.26 10.89 -17.65
N PRO A 259 13.32 11.58 -18.30
CA PRO A 259 12.28 12.34 -17.60
C PRO A 259 11.43 11.46 -16.69
N MET A 260 11.17 11.95 -15.47
CA MET A 260 10.38 11.25 -14.45
C MET A 260 8.88 11.48 -14.65
N PRO A 261 8.03 10.49 -14.27
CA PRO A 261 6.59 10.70 -14.17
C PRO A 261 6.24 11.66 -13.02
N ALA A 262 4.98 12.10 -12.96
CA ALA A 262 4.49 13.00 -11.92
C ALA A 262 4.48 12.36 -10.52
N GLY A 263 4.27 11.04 -10.43
CA GLY A 263 4.22 10.30 -9.17
C GLY A 263 4.06 8.81 -9.39
N ALA A 264 4.01 8.05 -8.29
CA ALA A 264 3.71 6.62 -8.33
C ALA A 264 2.79 6.16 -7.19
N VAL A 265 1.84 5.27 -7.51
CA VAL A 265 0.92 4.59 -6.59
C VAL A 265 1.34 3.13 -6.47
N LEU A 266 1.73 2.73 -5.27
CA LEU A 266 2.29 1.40 -4.97
C LEU A 266 1.33 0.65 -4.04
N LEU A 267 0.61 -0.32 -4.57
CA LEU A 267 -0.40 -1.10 -3.85
C LEU A 267 0.24 -2.38 -3.29
N CYS A 268 0.30 -2.51 -1.97
CA CYS A 268 0.87 -3.68 -1.28
C CYS A 268 2.23 -4.12 -1.87
N PRO A 269 3.24 -3.24 -1.95
CA PRO A 269 4.45 -3.46 -2.75
C PRO A 269 5.32 -4.57 -2.18
N SER A 270 5.78 -5.49 -3.05
CA SER A 270 6.77 -6.53 -2.73
C SER A 270 8.12 -6.13 -3.31
N LEU A 271 9.00 -5.53 -2.49
CA LEU A 271 10.16 -4.75 -2.91
C LEU A 271 11.52 -5.45 -2.71
N ASP A 272 11.54 -6.55 -1.96
CA ASP A 272 12.75 -7.34 -1.69
C ASP A 272 12.51 -8.82 -2.00
N LEU A 273 13.03 -9.30 -3.13
CA LEU A 273 12.90 -10.69 -3.53
C LEU A 273 13.65 -11.68 -2.63
N SER A 274 14.55 -11.20 -1.74
CA SER A 274 15.22 -12.06 -0.78
C SER A 274 14.31 -12.59 0.32
N GLY A 275 13.16 -11.92 0.54
CA GLY A 275 12.25 -12.22 1.63
C GLY A 275 12.85 -11.95 3.01
N SER A 276 13.92 -11.16 3.09
CA SER A 276 14.66 -10.92 4.34
C SER A 276 13.84 -10.26 5.44
N MET A 277 12.75 -9.58 5.08
CA MET A 277 11.84 -8.90 6.02
C MET A 277 10.67 -9.78 6.47
N LEU A 278 10.56 -11.00 5.93
CA LEU A 278 9.53 -11.95 6.34
C LEU A 278 10.01 -12.79 7.52
N THR A 279 9.12 -13.07 8.47
CA THR A 279 9.40 -13.97 9.59
C THR A 279 9.23 -15.44 9.17
N PRO A 280 10.32 -16.23 9.04
CA PRO A 280 10.26 -17.60 8.52
C PRO A 280 9.37 -18.55 9.33
N SER A 281 9.21 -18.28 10.64
CA SER A 281 8.44 -19.12 11.57
C SER A 281 6.92 -19.07 11.33
N GLU A 282 6.43 -18.04 10.65
CA GLU A 282 4.99 -17.83 10.53
C GLU A 282 4.39 -18.43 9.25
N ARG A 283 5.18 -18.58 8.17
CA ARG A 283 4.67 -19.02 6.87
C ARG A 283 5.72 -19.73 6.00
N PRO A 284 6.15 -20.96 6.34
CA PRO A 284 7.21 -21.66 5.59
C PRO A 284 6.88 -21.83 4.08
N HIS A 285 5.64 -22.14 3.72
CA HIS A 285 5.21 -22.30 2.32
C HIS A 285 5.29 -20.98 1.52
N LEU A 286 5.14 -19.83 2.17
CA LEU A 286 5.30 -18.54 1.54
C LEU A 286 6.75 -18.28 1.15
N MET A 287 7.70 -18.64 2.02
CA MET A 287 9.14 -18.51 1.71
C MET A 287 9.54 -19.38 0.51
N ASP A 288 9.04 -20.62 0.44
CA ASP A 288 9.30 -21.51 -0.70
C ASP A 288 8.71 -20.94 -2.00
N ASN A 289 7.54 -20.33 -1.94
CA ASN A 289 6.92 -19.69 -3.10
C ASN A 289 7.71 -18.47 -3.57
N ILE A 290 8.13 -17.60 -2.66
CA ILE A 290 8.95 -16.42 -2.98
C ILE A 290 10.28 -16.88 -3.57
N ALA A 291 10.94 -17.87 -3.00
CA ALA A 291 12.20 -18.40 -3.51
C ALA A 291 12.05 -18.97 -4.94
N ARG A 292 10.93 -19.68 -5.22
CA ARG A 292 10.66 -20.21 -6.58
C ARG A 292 10.40 -19.09 -7.59
N VAL A 293 9.61 -18.08 -7.20
CA VAL A 293 9.34 -16.90 -8.03
C VAL A 293 10.63 -16.13 -8.29
N ALA A 294 11.43 -15.88 -7.24
CA ALA A 294 12.71 -15.21 -7.38
C ALA A 294 13.66 -15.99 -8.30
N ALA A 295 13.77 -17.31 -8.13
CA ALA A 295 14.60 -18.14 -8.98
C ALA A 295 14.17 -18.09 -10.46
N ALA A 296 12.86 -18.12 -10.73
CA ALA A 296 12.32 -18.03 -12.08
C ALA A 296 12.58 -16.64 -12.72
N TYR A 297 12.35 -15.57 -11.95
CA TYR A 297 12.53 -14.20 -12.44
C TYR A 297 13.99 -13.83 -12.64
N LEU A 298 14.85 -14.18 -11.67
CA LEU A 298 16.26 -13.81 -11.69
C LEU A 298 17.08 -14.64 -12.69
N ALA A 299 16.77 -15.92 -12.87
CA ALA A 299 17.56 -16.84 -13.69
C ALA A 299 19.07 -16.76 -13.44
N GLY A 300 19.47 -16.57 -12.17
CA GLY A 300 20.86 -16.42 -11.75
C GLY A 300 21.36 -14.98 -11.65
N HIS A 301 20.56 -13.98 -11.99
CA HIS A 301 20.90 -12.58 -11.76
C HIS A 301 20.99 -12.28 -10.25
N PRO A 302 21.91 -11.39 -9.79
CA PRO A 302 22.05 -11.05 -8.37
C PRO A 302 20.76 -10.49 -7.76
N ILE A 303 20.35 -11.07 -6.62
CA ILE A 303 19.09 -10.70 -5.92
C ILE A 303 19.17 -9.33 -5.23
N ASP A 304 20.37 -8.84 -4.98
CA ASP A 304 20.67 -7.55 -4.37
C ASP A 304 20.77 -6.38 -5.37
N ASP A 305 20.62 -6.66 -6.68
CA ASP A 305 20.51 -5.60 -7.68
C ASP A 305 19.28 -4.72 -7.39
N PRO A 306 19.44 -3.39 -7.28
CA PRO A 306 18.34 -2.47 -7.05
C PRO A 306 17.21 -2.52 -8.10
N LEU A 307 17.46 -3.03 -9.29
CA LEU A 307 16.43 -3.17 -10.32
C LEU A 307 15.57 -4.43 -10.16
N VAL A 308 15.95 -5.36 -9.27
CA VAL A 308 15.13 -6.52 -8.91
C VAL A 308 14.65 -6.50 -7.47
N SER A 309 15.39 -5.83 -6.57
CA SER A 309 15.04 -5.57 -5.18
C SER A 309 15.07 -4.06 -4.91
N PRO A 310 14.09 -3.29 -5.42
CA PRO A 310 14.16 -1.84 -5.50
C PRO A 310 14.17 -1.13 -4.14
N LEU A 311 13.81 -1.81 -3.07
CA LEU A 311 14.01 -1.31 -1.72
C LEU A 311 15.49 -1.01 -1.41
N ARG A 312 16.44 -1.60 -2.13
CA ARG A 312 17.91 -1.38 -1.96
C ARG A 312 18.44 -0.22 -2.76
N GLY A 313 17.62 0.38 -3.62
CA GLY A 313 18.02 1.47 -4.51
C GLY A 313 18.24 2.81 -3.79
N ASP A 314 18.86 3.73 -4.50
CA ASP A 314 18.95 5.14 -4.13
C ASP A 314 17.66 5.86 -4.57
N LEU A 315 16.81 6.20 -3.61
CA LEU A 315 15.49 6.80 -3.82
C LEU A 315 15.55 8.33 -4.00
N SER A 316 16.70 8.97 -3.74
CA SER A 316 16.82 10.43 -3.83
C SER A 316 16.38 10.96 -5.21
N GLY A 317 15.59 12.04 -5.21
CA GLY A 317 15.11 12.66 -6.45
C GLY A 317 14.03 11.87 -7.19
N LEU A 318 13.47 10.81 -6.61
CA LEU A 318 12.26 10.17 -7.13
C LEU A 318 11.04 11.09 -6.95
N PRO A 319 10.01 10.96 -7.80
CA PRO A 319 8.77 11.72 -7.67
C PRO A 319 7.99 11.30 -6.41
N PRO A 320 6.91 12.03 -6.03
CA PRO A 320 6.05 11.65 -4.93
C PRO A 320 5.52 10.22 -5.03
N LEU A 321 5.47 9.52 -3.89
CA LEU A 321 5.03 8.13 -3.78
C LEU A 321 3.82 8.03 -2.86
N LEU A 322 2.76 7.37 -3.32
CA LEU A 322 1.68 6.86 -2.46
C LEU A 322 1.86 5.35 -2.28
N VAL A 323 2.02 4.91 -1.05
CA VAL A 323 2.12 3.50 -0.69
C VAL A 323 0.88 3.10 0.08
N GLN A 324 0.17 2.07 -0.36
CA GLN A 324 -1.00 1.54 0.33
C GLN A 324 -0.77 0.09 0.73
N CYS A 325 -1.11 -0.28 1.96
CA CYS A 325 -0.96 -1.64 2.44
C CYS A 325 -2.06 -2.01 3.45
N ALA A 326 -2.41 -3.29 3.54
CA ALA A 326 -3.22 -3.75 4.66
C ALA A 326 -2.34 -3.91 5.90
N VAL A 327 -2.89 -3.63 7.07
CA VAL A 327 -2.17 -3.62 8.36
C VAL A 327 -1.43 -4.92 8.63
N ALA A 328 -2.04 -6.06 8.34
CA ALA A 328 -1.44 -7.37 8.54
C ALA A 328 -1.04 -8.06 7.22
N ASP A 329 -0.82 -7.28 6.17
CA ASP A 329 -0.25 -7.79 4.92
C ASP A 329 1.22 -8.20 5.14
N ARG A 330 1.64 -9.27 4.47
CA ARG A 330 3.05 -9.70 4.41
C ARG A 330 3.99 -8.64 3.83
N ALA A 331 3.48 -7.77 2.95
CA ALA A 331 4.25 -6.68 2.34
C ALA A 331 4.39 -5.44 3.25
N ARG A 332 3.71 -5.39 4.40
CA ARG A 332 3.72 -4.26 5.32
C ARG A 332 5.13 -3.85 5.78
N PRO A 333 6.03 -4.76 6.19
CA PRO A 333 7.37 -4.36 6.61
C PRO A 333 8.17 -3.68 5.49
N GLU A 334 7.97 -4.11 4.24
CA GLU A 334 8.63 -3.49 3.08
C GLU A 334 8.03 -2.12 2.73
N ALA A 335 6.70 -1.94 2.92
CA ALA A 335 6.03 -0.67 2.75
C ALA A 335 6.48 0.37 3.80
N ASP A 336 6.61 -0.04 5.07
CA ASP A 336 7.15 0.78 6.15
C ASP A 336 8.58 1.21 5.84
N ALA A 337 9.45 0.25 5.49
CA ALA A 337 10.86 0.51 5.17
C ALA A 337 11.04 1.39 3.93
N LEU A 338 10.20 1.23 2.90
CA LEU A 338 10.23 2.12 1.73
C LEU A 338 9.92 3.56 2.13
N THR A 339 8.86 3.76 2.90
CA THR A 339 8.41 5.10 3.30
C THR A 339 9.44 5.79 4.18
N GLU A 340 10.01 5.07 5.16
CA GLU A 340 11.09 5.59 6.02
C GLU A 340 12.32 6.00 5.20
N ARG A 341 12.80 5.12 4.32
CA ARG A 341 13.96 5.40 3.46
C ARG A 341 13.70 6.54 2.47
N ALA A 342 12.50 6.63 1.91
CA ALA A 342 12.11 7.71 1.02
C ALA A 342 12.20 9.07 1.73
N HIS A 343 11.66 9.17 2.94
CA HIS A 343 11.75 10.38 3.77
C HIS A 343 13.20 10.74 4.13
N GLU A 344 14.03 9.76 4.53
CA GLU A 344 15.45 9.97 4.82
C GLU A 344 16.21 10.53 3.61
N GLN A 345 15.75 10.22 2.39
CA GLN A 345 16.37 10.66 1.13
C GLN A 345 15.66 11.85 0.49
N GLY A 346 14.73 12.50 1.23
CA GLY A 346 14.07 13.73 0.80
C GLY A 346 12.96 13.53 -0.24
N VAL A 347 12.39 12.32 -0.36
CA VAL A 347 11.28 12.00 -1.24
C VAL A 347 9.96 12.12 -0.47
N ASP A 348 8.96 12.79 -1.04
CA ASP A 348 7.60 12.80 -0.50
C ASP A 348 6.98 11.41 -0.69
N ALA A 349 6.80 10.69 0.42
CA ALA A 349 6.21 9.36 0.43
C ALA A 349 5.11 9.29 1.49
N ARG A 350 3.93 8.87 1.09
CA ARG A 350 2.76 8.72 1.97
C ARG A 350 2.45 7.25 2.13
N LEU A 351 2.36 6.76 3.38
CA LEU A 351 1.91 5.40 3.68
C LEU A 351 0.49 5.44 4.23
N GLU A 352 -0.42 4.78 3.54
CA GLU A 352 -1.80 4.58 3.98
C GLU A 352 -2.03 3.13 4.35
N LEU A 353 -2.55 2.92 5.55
CA LEU A 353 -2.80 1.60 6.11
C LEU A 353 -4.28 1.35 6.26
N TYR A 354 -4.72 0.22 5.73
CA TYR A 354 -6.11 -0.20 5.74
C TYR A 354 -6.31 -1.42 6.61
N PRO A 355 -7.47 -1.54 7.30
CA PRO A 355 -7.78 -2.74 8.07
C PRO A 355 -7.75 -3.98 7.19
N GLY A 356 -7.20 -5.09 7.71
CA GLY A 356 -7.22 -6.38 7.02
C GLY A 356 -5.88 -7.11 6.97
N VAL A 357 -5.94 -8.31 6.40
CA VAL A 357 -4.82 -9.27 6.31
C VAL A 357 -4.50 -9.67 4.86
N VAL A 358 -5.30 -9.18 3.90
CA VAL A 358 -5.27 -9.66 2.52
C VAL A 358 -4.29 -8.86 1.70
N HIS A 359 -3.37 -9.57 1.04
CA HIS A 359 -2.45 -8.99 0.09
C HIS A 359 -3.20 -8.51 -1.15
N VAL A 360 -2.95 -7.27 -1.57
CA VAL A 360 -3.65 -6.58 -2.67
C VAL A 360 -5.17 -6.59 -2.45
N PHE A 361 -5.61 -6.18 -1.26
CA PHE A 361 -7.04 -6.13 -0.90
C PHE A 361 -7.87 -5.26 -1.86
N GLN A 362 -7.24 -4.33 -2.56
CA GLN A 362 -7.85 -3.48 -3.59
C GLN A 362 -8.50 -4.28 -4.74
N LEU A 363 -8.10 -5.53 -4.97
CA LEU A 363 -8.77 -6.44 -5.91
C LEU A 363 -10.27 -6.63 -5.59
N PHE A 364 -10.66 -6.45 -4.34
CA PHE A 364 -12.04 -6.65 -3.87
C PHE A 364 -12.87 -5.37 -3.83
N TRP A 365 -12.46 -4.35 -4.56
CA TRP A 365 -13.07 -3.01 -4.59
C TRP A 365 -14.59 -3.00 -4.75
N SER A 366 -15.16 -4.00 -5.43
CA SER A 366 -16.60 -4.06 -5.74
C SER A 366 -17.49 -4.43 -4.54
N PHE A 367 -16.89 -4.91 -3.43
CA PHE A 367 -17.64 -5.31 -2.25
C PHE A 367 -16.93 -5.06 -0.92
N LEU A 368 -15.64 -4.74 -0.92
CA LEU A 368 -14.87 -4.39 0.28
C LEU A 368 -14.77 -2.86 0.37
N PRO A 369 -15.42 -2.22 1.36
CA PRO A 369 -15.42 -0.75 1.46
C PRO A 369 -14.02 -0.14 1.56
N GLU A 370 -13.12 -0.77 2.31
CA GLU A 370 -11.74 -0.33 2.48
C GLU A 370 -10.98 -0.34 1.15
N ALA A 371 -11.26 -1.31 0.28
CA ALA A 371 -10.66 -1.38 -1.05
C ALA A 371 -11.15 -0.25 -1.97
N ALA A 372 -12.45 0.06 -1.90
CA ALA A 372 -13.02 1.17 -2.65
C ALA A 372 -12.48 2.53 -2.14
N ASP A 373 -12.34 2.70 -0.82
CA ASP A 373 -11.75 3.90 -0.23
C ASP A 373 -10.27 4.04 -0.63
N ALA A 374 -9.49 2.96 -0.58
CA ALA A 374 -8.10 2.96 -1.02
C ALA A 374 -7.94 3.44 -2.47
N LEU A 375 -8.78 2.95 -3.39
CA LEU A 375 -8.75 3.42 -4.78
C LEU A 375 -9.18 4.87 -4.93
N ALA A 376 -10.12 5.36 -4.11
CA ALA A 376 -10.51 6.76 -4.09
C ALA A 376 -9.38 7.67 -3.56
N GLN A 377 -8.60 7.21 -2.57
CA GLN A 377 -7.40 7.94 -2.10
C GLN A 377 -6.30 7.94 -3.17
N ALA A 378 -6.06 6.79 -3.82
CA ALA A 378 -5.12 6.70 -4.94
C ALA A 378 -5.50 7.66 -6.08
N ALA A 379 -6.79 7.77 -6.39
CA ALA A 379 -7.30 8.71 -7.38
C ALA A 379 -7.02 10.17 -6.99
N ARG A 380 -7.25 10.55 -5.73
CA ARG A 380 -6.93 11.90 -5.24
C ARG A 380 -5.45 12.21 -5.36
N PHE A 381 -4.59 11.28 -4.99
CA PHE A 381 -3.15 11.44 -5.15
C PHE A 381 -2.76 11.64 -6.62
N ILE A 382 -3.35 10.85 -7.54
CA ILE A 382 -3.12 10.99 -8.98
C ILE A 382 -3.53 12.40 -9.45
N ASP A 383 -4.71 12.88 -9.04
CA ASP A 383 -5.18 14.22 -9.36
C ASP A 383 -4.26 15.32 -8.80
N GLU A 384 -3.78 15.17 -7.56
CA GLU A 384 -2.85 16.09 -6.90
C GLU A 384 -1.55 16.24 -7.72
N VAL A 385 -0.86 15.12 -8.00
CA VAL A 385 0.43 15.16 -8.69
C VAL A 385 0.34 15.59 -10.16
N LEU A 386 -0.78 15.31 -10.84
CA LEU A 386 -1.02 15.80 -12.20
C LEU A 386 -1.39 17.28 -12.24
N ALA A 387 -2.00 17.84 -11.18
CA ALA A 387 -2.39 19.25 -11.12
C ALA A 387 -1.23 20.18 -10.72
N GLU A 388 -0.32 19.76 -9.84
CA GLU A 388 0.83 20.55 -9.40
C GLU A 388 1.73 20.98 -10.57
N ASP A 389 1.79 20.18 -11.62
CA ASP A 389 2.59 20.47 -12.80
C ASP A 389 1.97 21.43 -13.80
N SER A 390 0.65 21.44 -13.92
CA SER A 390 -0.02 22.45 -14.76
C SER A 390 0.19 23.87 -14.23
N ALA A 391 0.32 24.03 -12.90
CA ALA A 391 0.56 25.32 -12.26
C ALA A 391 2.01 25.83 -12.42
N THR A 392 2.99 24.92 -12.50
CA THR A 392 4.42 25.28 -12.70
C THR A 392 4.72 25.63 -14.16
N ALA A 393 4.05 25.02 -15.12
CA ALA A 393 4.19 25.34 -16.55
C ALA A 393 3.64 26.72 -16.89
N ASP A 394 2.49 27.13 -16.31
CA ASP A 394 1.89 28.47 -16.52
C ASP A 394 2.69 29.61 -15.85
N SER A 395 3.55 29.31 -14.87
CA SER A 395 4.39 30.29 -14.19
C SER A 395 5.76 30.53 -14.85
N ALA A 396 6.14 29.72 -15.84
CA ALA A 396 7.41 29.75 -16.55
C ALA A 396 7.31 30.25 -18.01
N GLY A 397 6.12 30.58 -18.50
CA GLY A 397 5.79 31.18 -19.81
C GLY A 397 5.46 32.64 -19.63
#